data_420ef528f7c1fb4c9959cb6203a497b5
#
_entry.id   420ef528f7c1fb4c9959cb6203a497b5
#
_cell.length_a   1.000
_cell.length_b   1.000
_cell.length_c   1.000
_cell.angle_alpha   90.00
_cell.angle_beta   90.00
_cell.angle_gamma   90.00
#
_symmetry.space_group_name_H-M   'P 1'
#
loop_
_entity.id
_entity.type
_entity.pdbx_description
1 polymer ?
#
loop_
_entity_poly.entity_id
_entity_poly.type
_entity_poly.pdbx_seq_one_letter_code
_entity_poly.pdbx_strand_id
1 'polypeptide(L)'
;MFICNHCPFVKHINQQIVQIANDYHNSGIKFIAISSNDVINYPEDSPIEMKKNATKEKFNFPYLYDETQIVAKNYDAACTPDFFIFNDSNKLVYRGQLDDSRPGNNIEVTGTDVRNALNALINLQEINPIQKPSIGCLSLIHI
;
A
#
# COMPACT_ATOMS: atom_id res chain seq x y z
N MET A 1 1.31 -0.10 -4.03
CA MET A 1 1.24 -0.62 -2.65
C MET A 1 0.82 -2.07 -2.67
N PHE A 2 1.39 -2.87 -1.80
CA PHE A 2 0.96 -4.24 -1.56
C PHE A 2 0.04 -4.28 -0.34
N ILE A 3 -1.18 -4.77 -0.54
CA ILE A 3 -2.21 -4.88 0.49
C ILE A 3 -2.96 -6.20 0.33
N CYS A 4 -3.76 -6.57 1.32
CA CYS A 4 -4.68 -7.70 1.24
C CYS A 4 -5.95 -7.42 2.04
N ASN A 5 -6.94 -8.29 1.95
CA ASN A 5 -8.24 -8.05 2.57
C ASN A 5 -8.27 -8.41 4.06
N HIS A 6 -7.61 -9.50 4.44
CA HIS A 6 -7.74 -10.06 5.80
C HIS A 6 -6.79 -9.42 6.81
N CYS A 7 -5.70 -8.79 6.37
CA CYS A 7 -4.66 -8.28 7.27
C CYS A 7 -5.16 -7.14 8.18
N PRO A 8 -5.05 -7.26 9.50
CA PRO A 8 -5.46 -6.21 10.44
C PRO A 8 -4.73 -4.89 10.22
N PHE A 9 -3.46 -4.94 9.83
CA PHE A 9 -2.68 -3.73 9.53
C PHE A 9 -3.20 -2.99 8.31
N VAL A 10 -3.69 -3.69 7.28
CA VAL A 10 -4.32 -3.10 6.11
C VAL A 10 -5.70 -2.53 6.45
N LYS A 11 -6.53 -3.31 7.15
CA LYS A 11 -7.86 -2.86 7.59
C LYS A 11 -7.78 -1.56 8.40
N HIS A 12 -6.76 -1.44 9.23
CA HIS A 12 -6.52 -0.26 10.06
C HIS A 12 -6.33 1.03 9.24
N ILE A 13 -5.76 0.93 8.04
CA ILE A 13 -5.38 2.08 7.22
C ILE A 13 -6.21 2.26 5.93
N ASN A 14 -7.18 1.37 5.64
CA ASN A 14 -7.94 1.38 4.39
C ASN A 14 -8.55 2.74 4.06
N GLN A 15 -9.21 3.38 5.03
CA GLN A 15 -9.84 4.68 4.82
C GLN A 15 -8.82 5.77 4.51
N GLN A 16 -7.66 5.73 5.16
CA GLN A 16 -6.59 6.70 4.92
C GLN A 16 -5.96 6.53 3.53
N ILE A 17 -5.80 5.30 3.05
CA ILE A 17 -5.33 5.03 1.67
C ILE A 17 -6.30 5.66 0.66
N VAL A 18 -7.60 5.45 0.82
CA VAL A 18 -8.63 6.03 -0.05
C VAL A 18 -8.60 7.55 0.01
N GLN A 19 -8.46 8.13 1.19
CA GLN A 19 -8.39 9.58 1.34
C GLN A 19 -7.14 10.15 0.66
N ILE A 20 -5.97 9.53 0.83
CA ILE A 20 -4.74 9.95 0.14
C ILE A 20 -4.94 9.88 -1.38
N ALA A 21 -5.51 8.80 -1.91
CA ALA A 21 -5.77 8.68 -3.34
C ALA A 21 -6.72 9.77 -3.85
N ASN A 22 -7.71 10.18 -3.06
CA ASN A 22 -8.59 11.31 -3.38
C ASN A 22 -7.84 12.65 -3.35
N ASP A 23 -7.07 12.89 -2.29
CA ASP A 23 -6.36 14.16 -2.09
C ASP A 23 -5.36 14.44 -3.21
N TYR A 24 -4.71 13.39 -3.74
CA TYR A 24 -3.71 13.51 -4.80
C TYR A 24 -4.25 13.20 -6.22
N HIS A 25 -5.56 13.02 -6.37
CA HIS A 25 -6.19 12.66 -7.65
C HIS A 25 -5.82 13.62 -8.78
N ASN A 26 -5.81 14.93 -8.51
CA ASN A 26 -5.54 15.99 -9.50
C ASN A 26 -4.04 16.36 -9.60
N SER A 27 -3.18 15.70 -8.85
CA SER A 27 -1.74 16.01 -8.80
C SER A 27 -0.90 15.18 -9.79
N GLY A 28 -1.54 14.41 -10.68
CA GLY A 28 -0.86 13.52 -11.61
C GLY A 28 -0.38 12.20 -11.00
N ILE A 29 -0.55 12.00 -9.69
CA ILE A 29 -0.18 10.75 -9.00
C ILE A 29 -1.21 9.66 -9.33
N LYS A 30 -0.72 8.48 -9.67
CA LYS A 30 -1.53 7.28 -9.90
C LYS A 30 -1.30 6.28 -8.77
N PHE A 31 -2.39 5.69 -8.29
CA PHE A 31 -2.36 4.70 -7.22
C PHE A 31 -2.72 3.33 -7.78
N ILE A 32 -1.99 2.32 -7.37
CA ILE A 32 -2.27 0.91 -7.70
C ILE A 32 -2.07 0.10 -6.43
N ALA A 33 -3.04 -0.74 -6.12
CA ALA A 33 -2.94 -1.74 -5.06
C ALA A 33 -2.79 -3.13 -5.67
N ILE A 34 -1.97 -3.96 -5.05
CA ILE A 34 -1.68 -5.33 -5.50
C ILE A 34 -1.83 -6.26 -4.30
N SER A 35 -2.57 -7.35 -4.48
CA SER A 35 -2.60 -8.48 -3.54
C SER A 35 -1.86 -9.65 -4.15
N SER A 36 -0.88 -10.17 -3.42
CA SER A 36 -0.09 -11.33 -3.80
C SER A 36 -0.25 -12.48 -2.80
N ASN A 37 -1.30 -12.43 -1.98
CA ASN A 37 -1.52 -13.43 -0.95
C ASN A 37 -1.94 -14.79 -1.51
N ASP A 38 -1.58 -15.83 -0.76
CA ASP A 38 -2.00 -17.21 -1.03
C ASP A 38 -3.49 -17.39 -0.70
N VAL A 39 -4.32 -17.42 -1.73
CA VAL A 39 -5.77 -17.55 -1.59
C VAL A 39 -6.22 -18.96 -1.22
N ILE A 40 -5.34 -19.97 -1.29
CA ILE A 40 -5.65 -21.33 -0.84
C ILE A 40 -5.69 -21.33 0.70
N ASN A 41 -4.70 -20.73 1.34
CA ASN A 41 -4.64 -20.64 2.79
C ASN A 41 -5.44 -19.44 3.35
N TYR A 42 -5.63 -18.40 2.54
CA TYR A 42 -6.37 -17.17 2.90
C TYR A 42 -7.45 -16.86 1.86
N PRO A 43 -8.55 -17.64 1.84
CA PRO A 43 -9.61 -17.47 0.83
C PRO A 43 -10.30 -16.11 0.87
N GLU A 44 -10.19 -15.38 1.98
CA GLU A 44 -10.66 -13.99 2.13
C GLU A 44 -9.92 -13.02 1.20
N ASP A 45 -8.76 -13.39 0.68
CA ASP A 45 -7.97 -12.59 -0.25
C ASP A 45 -8.20 -12.97 -1.72
N SER A 46 -9.17 -13.85 -2.01
CA SER A 46 -9.50 -14.23 -3.37
C SER A 46 -9.94 -13.05 -4.23
N PRO A 47 -9.78 -13.09 -5.57
CA PRO A 47 -10.19 -12.02 -6.47
C PRO A 47 -11.67 -11.61 -6.32
N ILE A 48 -12.55 -12.56 -5.99
CA ILE A 48 -13.96 -12.28 -5.72
C ILE A 48 -14.10 -11.43 -4.45
N GLU A 49 -13.41 -11.80 -3.39
CA GLU A 49 -13.43 -11.05 -2.13
C GLU A 49 -12.70 -9.72 -2.25
N MET A 50 -11.63 -9.63 -3.05
CA MET A 50 -10.97 -8.36 -3.39
C MET A 50 -11.95 -7.37 -4.03
N LYS A 51 -12.77 -7.82 -4.97
CA LYS A 51 -13.80 -6.97 -5.61
C LYS A 51 -14.83 -6.47 -4.59
N LYS A 52 -15.29 -7.34 -3.71
CA LYS A 52 -16.24 -6.97 -2.63
C LYS A 52 -15.59 -5.95 -1.68
N ASN A 53 -14.37 -6.20 -1.27
CA ASN A 53 -13.63 -5.33 -0.37
C ASN A 53 -13.37 -3.96 -1.01
N ALA A 54 -12.94 -3.91 -2.26
CA ALA A 54 -12.73 -2.67 -2.99
C ALA A 54 -14.00 -1.82 -3.07
N THR A 55 -15.15 -2.45 -3.30
CA THR A 55 -16.47 -1.78 -3.30
C THR A 55 -16.84 -1.28 -1.90
N LYS A 56 -16.68 -2.12 -0.88
CA LYS A 56 -17.00 -1.79 0.51
C LYS A 56 -16.15 -0.62 1.02
N GLU A 57 -14.85 -0.67 0.79
CA GLU A 57 -13.89 0.35 1.24
C GLU A 57 -13.84 1.56 0.30
N LYS A 58 -14.58 1.54 -0.81
CA LYS A 58 -14.65 2.60 -1.82
C LYS A 58 -13.30 2.90 -2.46
N PHE A 59 -12.53 1.88 -2.78
CA PHE A 59 -11.27 2.05 -3.50
C PHE A 59 -11.51 2.76 -4.83
N ASN A 60 -10.80 3.85 -5.04
CA ASN A 60 -10.84 4.67 -6.27
C ASN A 60 -9.59 4.48 -7.14
N PHE A 61 -8.91 3.36 -6.98
CA PHE A 61 -7.72 2.94 -7.71
C PHE A 61 -7.82 1.46 -8.08
N PRO A 62 -7.06 0.99 -9.10
CA PRO A 62 -6.98 -0.43 -9.44
C PRO A 62 -6.50 -1.28 -8.26
N TYR A 63 -7.17 -2.41 -8.04
CA TYR A 63 -6.78 -3.43 -7.08
C TYR A 63 -6.54 -4.74 -7.84
N LEU A 64 -5.27 -5.11 -8.00
CA LEU A 64 -4.80 -6.17 -8.88
C LEU A 64 -4.43 -7.42 -8.08
N TYR A 65 -4.61 -8.58 -8.70
CA TYR A 65 -4.22 -9.87 -8.13
C TYR A 65 -2.96 -10.40 -8.81
N ASP A 66 -1.91 -10.61 -8.04
CA ASP A 66 -0.63 -11.20 -8.43
C ASP A 66 -0.60 -12.68 -8.01
N GLU A 67 -1.28 -13.53 -8.77
CA GLU A 67 -1.46 -14.95 -8.47
C GLU A 67 -0.13 -15.71 -8.31
N THR A 68 0.84 -15.39 -9.13
CA THR A 68 2.15 -16.06 -9.13
C THR A 68 3.13 -15.50 -8.13
N GLN A 69 2.80 -14.34 -7.53
CA GLN A 69 3.64 -13.57 -6.60
C GLN A 69 4.98 -13.10 -7.22
N ILE A 70 5.07 -13.16 -8.54
CA ILE A 70 6.24 -12.68 -9.27
C ILE A 70 6.40 -11.16 -9.09
N VAL A 71 5.28 -10.42 -9.08
CA VAL A 71 5.32 -8.97 -8.91
C VAL A 71 5.82 -8.62 -7.51
N ALA A 72 5.28 -9.25 -6.47
CA ALA A 72 5.74 -9.03 -5.10
C ALA A 72 7.23 -9.35 -4.93
N LYS A 73 7.70 -10.45 -5.52
CA LYS A 73 9.11 -10.84 -5.50
C LYS A 73 10.01 -9.83 -6.21
N ASN A 74 9.58 -9.34 -7.38
CA ASN A 74 10.35 -8.35 -8.15
C ASN A 74 10.45 -7.00 -7.43
N TYR A 75 9.44 -6.65 -6.63
CA TYR A 75 9.45 -5.46 -5.78
C TYR A 75 10.20 -5.69 -4.46
N ASP A 76 10.56 -6.94 -4.14
CA ASP A 76 11.07 -7.32 -2.82
C ASP A 76 10.11 -6.91 -1.69
N ALA A 77 8.79 -7.03 -1.96
CA ALA A 77 7.74 -6.67 -1.00
C ALA A 77 7.82 -7.57 0.23
N ALA A 78 7.91 -6.97 1.41
CA ALA A 78 8.22 -7.69 2.64
C ALA A 78 6.97 -8.09 3.43
N CYS A 79 5.91 -7.28 3.38
CA CYS A 79 4.71 -7.47 4.18
C CYS A 79 3.50 -6.75 3.54
N THR A 80 2.34 -6.87 4.17
CA THR A 80 1.19 -6.02 3.89
C THR A 80 0.80 -5.21 5.13
N PRO A 81 0.59 -3.88 5.01
CA PRO A 81 0.81 -3.06 3.83
C PRO A 81 2.29 -2.75 3.57
N ASP A 82 2.70 -2.58 2.31
CA ASP A 82 4.02 -2.09 1.93
C ASP A 82 3.89 -1.06 0.79
N PHE A 83 4.54 0.10 0.93
CA PHE A 83 4.36 1.23 0.03
C PHE A 83 5.62 1.50 -0.80
N PHE A 84 5.40 1.77 -2.09
CA PHE A 84 6.45 2.09 -3.06
C PHE A 84 6.00 3.29 -3.88
N ILE A 85 6.85 4.31 -4.01
CA ILE A 85 6.58 5.47 -4.84
C ILE A 85 7.68 5.57 -5.89
N PHE A 86 7.26 5.73 -7.14
CA PHE A 86 8.13 5.94 -8.29
C PHE A 86 7.93 7.34 -8.84
N ASN A 87 9.00 7.95 -9.35
CA ASN A 87 8.92 9.22 -10.07
C ASN A 87 8.50 9.00 -11.54
N ASP A 88 8.42 10.09 -12.30
CA ASP A 88 8.08 10.10 -13.73
C ASP A 88 9.08 9.35 -14.63
N SER A 89 10.30 9.14 -14.14
CA SER A 89 11.34 8.34 -14.80
C SER A 89 11.33 6.86 -14.36
N ASN A 90 10.27 6.41 -13.69
CA ASN A 90 10.12 5.06 -13.15
C ASN A 90 11.22 4.64 -12.15
N LYS A 91 11.84 5.61 -11.47
CA LYS A 91 12.78 5.33 -10.38
C LYS A 91 12.06 5.27 -9.06
N LEU A 92 12.37 4.25 -8.27
CA LEU A 92 11.90 4.13 -6.89
C LEU A 92 12.49 5.27 -6.05
N VAL A 93 11.62 6.10 -5.48
CA VAL A 93 12.01 7.26 -4.66
C VAL A 93 11.57 7.16 -3.21
N TYR A 94 10.63 6.28 -2.91
CA TYR A 94 10.19 5.98 -1.55
C TYR A 94 9.81 4.51 -1.43
N ARG A 95 10.25 3.87 -0.35
CA ARG A 95 9.79 2.56 0.09
C ARG A 95 9.66 2.54 1.60
N GLY A 96 8.49 2.19 2.11
CA GLY A 96 8.31 2.13 3.55
C GLY A 96 6.87 2.14 4.00
N GLN A 97 6.70 2.54 5.26
CA GLN A 97 5.41 2.58 5.94
C GLN A 97 4.52 3.73 5.48
N LEU A 98 3.22 3.65 5.80
CA LEU A 98 2.27 4.75 5.61
C LEU A 98 2.55 5.89 6.61
N ASP A 99 2.66 5.51 7.87
CA ASP A 99 2.93 6.35 9.05
C ASP A 99 3.30 5.47 10.26
N ASP A 100 3.40 6.06 11.44
CA ASP A 100 3.73 5.35 12.68
C ASP A 100 2.52 4.66 13.34
N SER A 101 1.30 4.80 12.79
CA SER A 101 0.09 4.18 13.35
C SER A 101 0.08 2.67 13.12
N ARG A 102 -0.32 1.92 14.15
CA ARG A 102 -0.49 0.46 14.12
C ARG A 102 -1.74 0.09 14.92
N PRO A 103 -2.39 -1.03 14.62
CA PRO A 103 -3.47 -1.52 15.45
C PRO A 103 -3.04 -1.57 16.93
N GLY A 104 -3.77 -0.85 17.78
CA GLY A 104 -3.58 -0.88 19.22
C GLY A 104 -2.47 0.02 19.79
N ASN A 105 -1.75 0.80 18.98
CA ASN A 105 -0.70 1.70 19.50
C ASN A 105 -1.20 3.12 19.83
N ASN A 106 -2.49 3.41 19.65
CA ASN A 106 -3.12 4.69 19.93
C ASN A 106 -2.53 5.90 19.17
N ILE A 107 -1.83 5.65 18.07
CA ILE A 107 -1.35 6.70 17.17
C ILE A 107 -2.39 6.85 16.05
N GLU A 108 -2.78 8.09 15.75
CA GLU A 108 -3.72 8.38 14.67
C GLU A 108 -3.15 8.01 13.31
N VAL A 109 -4.01 7.46 12.43
CA VAL A 109 -3.65 7.17 11.03
C VAL A 109 -3.73 8.46 10.22
N THR A 110 -2.60 8.97 9.78
CA THR A 110 -2.49 10.23 9.03
C THR A 110 -1.91 10.08 7.63
N GLY A 111 -1.16 9.01 7.42
CA GLY A 111 -0.40 8.80 6.18
C GLY A 111 0.80 9.73 6.02
N THR A 112 1.32 10.25 7.13
CA THR A 112 2.33 11.34 7.12
C THR A 112 3.57 10.99 6.28
N ASP A 113 4.12 9.79 6.39
CA ASP A 113 5.35 9.44 5.68
C ASP A 113 5.13 9.37 4.17
N VAL A 114 4.05 8.73 3.73
CA VAL A 114 3.69 8.69 2.31
C VAL A 114 3.31 10.09 1.80
N ARG A 115 2.53 10.86 2.56
CA ARG A 115 2.17 12.24 2.20
C ARG A 115 3.39 13.14 2.04
N ASN A 116 4.35 13.08 2.95
CA ASN A 116 5.58 13.85 2.85
C ASN A 116 6.38 13.49 1.59
N ALA A 117 6.49 12.21 1.27
CA ALA A 117 7.15 11.76 0.05
C ALA A 117 6.43 12.23 -1.23
N LEU A 118 5.09 12.13 -1.27
CA LEU A 118 4.29 12.61 -2.40
C LEU A 118 4.38 14.13 -2.57
N ASN A 119 4.33 14.89 -1.48
CA ASN A 119 4.46 16.34 -1.51
C ASN A 119 5.85 16.78 -2.01
N ALA A 120 6.91 16.13 -1.54
CA ALA A 120 8.26 16.40 -2.03
C ALA A 120 8.38 16.11 -3.53
N LEU A 121 7.82 14.99 -3.99
CA LEU A 121 7.81 14.60 -5.41
C LEU A 121 7.08 15.64 -6.28
N ILE A 122 5.88 16.07 -5.88
CA ILE A 122 5.08 17.05 -6.61
C ILE A 122 5.77 18.41 -6.67
N ASN A 123 6.42 18.82 -5.59
CA ASN A 123 7.13 20.10 -5.49
C ASN A 123 8.57 20.04 -6.02
N LEU A 124 8.98 18.94 -6.65
CA LEU A 124 10.33 18.73 -7.17
C LEU A 124 11.41 18.94 -6.09
N GLN A 125 11.09 18.56 -4.87
CA GLN A 125 12.00 18.58 -3.73
C GLN A 125 12.61 17.21 -3.49
N GLU A 126 13.74 17.20 -2.80
CA GLU A 126 14.39 15.96 -2.39
C GLU A 126 13.51 15.21 -1.38
N ILE A 127 13.29 13.91 -1.64
CA ILE A 127 12.59 13.03 -0.71
C ILE A 127 13.57 12.59 0.37
N ASN A 128 13.11 12.62 1.62
CA ASN A 128 13.94 12.21 2.76
C ASN A 128 14.52 10.80 2.52
N PRO A 129 15.85 10.64 2.53
CA PRO A 129 16.49 9.34 2.33
C PRO A 129 16.28 8.38 3.53
N ILE A 130 15.93 8.91 4.70
CA ILE A 130 15.60 8.11 5.88
C ILE A 130 14.15 7.70 5.77
N GLN A 131 13.91 6.44 5.38
CA GLN A 131 12.59 5.88 5.16
C GLN A 131 12.38 4.71 6.11
N LYS A 132 11.34 4.79 6.94
CA LYS A 132 11.02 3.75 7.91
C LYS A 132 10.43 2.54 7.19
N PRO A 133 10.89 1.31 7.47
CA PRO A 133 10.36 0.11 6.84
C PRO A 133 8.89 -0.10 7.21
N SER A 134 8.14 -0.71 6.31
CA SER A 134 6.78 -1.17 6.58
C SER A 134 6.77 -2.25 7.65
N ILE A 135 5.70 -2.26 8.45
CA ILE A 135 5.40 -3.29 9.44
C ILE A 135 4.00 -3.81 9.16
N GLY A 136 3.87 -5.11 9.03
CA GLY A 136 2.58 -5.72 8.72
C GLY A 136 2.61 -7.23 8.71
N CYS A 137 1.61 -7.83 8.08
CA CYS A 137 1.50 -9.29 7.97
C CYS A 137 2.54 -9.85 7.00
N LEU A 138 3.15 -10.96 7.37
CA LEU A 138 4.19 -11.64 6.58
C LEU A 138 3.62 -12.62 5.54
N SER A 139 2.34 -12.55 5.21
CA SER A 139 1.65 -13.47 4.29
C SER A 139 2.21 -13.48 2.86
N LEU A 140 3.00 -12.48 2.48
CA LEU A 140 3.71 -12.44 1.20
C LEU A 140 4.97 -13.30 1.14
N ILE A 141 5.46 -13.81 2.27
CA ILE A 141 6.80 -14.44 2.33
C ILE A 141 6.73 -15.96 2.24
N HIS A 142 5.55 -16.56 2.38
CA HIS A 142 5.35 -18.00 2.47
C HIS A 142 5.16 -18.66 1.10
N ILE A 143 6.17 -18.42 0.25
CA ILE A 143 6.03 -19.00 -1.07
C ILE A 143 7.34 -19.56 -1.53
#